data_e7b6f6da667e31eaac7394766027f755
#
_entry.id   e7b6f6da667e31eaac7394766027f755
#
_cell.length_a   1.000
_cell.length_b   1.000
_cell.length_c   1.000
_cell.angle_alpha   90.00
_cell.angle_beta   90.00
_cell.angle_gamma   90.00
#
_symmetry.space_group_name_H-M   'P 1'
#
loop_
_entity.id
_entity.type
_entity.pdbx_description
1 polymer ?
#
loop_
_entity_poly.entity_id
_entity_poly.type
_entity_poly.pdbx_seq_one_letter_code
_entity_poly.pdbx_strand_id
1 'polypeptide(L)'
;MTEKLATFSQEDDISIITLDDGKANVFSPTMINHVHDCLDKVPTEKGALIIAGREGMFSGGFDLKIISSGDMKLIQEMTISGFRLLSRILTFPRPVLAACTGHGIALGTFLLCC
;
A
#
# COMPACT_ATOMS: atom_id res chain seq x y z
N MET A 1 2.48 -16.23 14.41
CA MET A 1 3.37 -15.23 13.81
C MET A 1 2.73 -14.67 12.56
N THR A 2 2.50 -13.36 12.52
CA THR A 2 1.83 -12.75 11.37
C THR A 2 2.86 -12.44 10.29
N GLU A 3 2.66 -12.98 9.12
CA GLU A 3 3.48 -12.65 7.96
C GLU A 3 3.23 -11.21 7.54
N LYS A 4 4.28 -10.44 7.27
CA LYS A 4 4.14 -9.06 6.84
C LYS A 4 3.82 -9.00 5.36
N LEU A 5 2.73 -8.30 5.02
CA LEU A 5 2.25 -8.13 3.65
C LEU A 5 2.93 -6.97 2.94
N ALA A 6 3.55 -6.06 3.69
CA ALA A 6 4.38 -4.99 3.17
C ALA A 6 5.69 -4.95 3.94
N THR A 7 6.79 -4.79 3.22
CA THR A 7 8.13 -4.79 3.81
C THR A 7 8.87 -3.51 3.43
N PHE A 8 9.77 -3.08 4.32
CA PHE A 8 10.58 -1.89 4.13
C PHE A 8 12.03 -2.28 3.92
N SER A 9 12.67 -1.64 2.95
CA SER A 9 14.11 -1.72 2.75
C SER A 9 14.63 -0.33 2.38
N GLN A 10 15.95 -0.15 2.48
CA GLN A 10 16.57 1.13 2.15
C GLN A 10 17.92 0.90 1.48
N GLU A 11 18.13 1.60 0.38
CA GLU A 11 19.39 1.63 -0.34
C GLU A 11 19.81 3.09 -0.48
N ASP A 12 20.89 3.49 0.20
CA ASP A 12 21.32 4.87 0.32
C ASP A 12 20.16 5.76 0.79
N ASP A 13 19.78 6.77 0.03
CA ASP A 13 18.68 7.68 0.36
C ASP A 13 17.35 7.25 -0.25
N ILE A 14 17.26 6.04 -0.82
CA ILE A 14 16.03 5.52 -1.43
C ILE A 14 15.39 4.51 -0.48
N SER A 15 14.17 4.81 -0.04
CA SER A 15 13.35 3.89 0.73
C SER A 15 12.47 3.10 -0.20
N ILE A 16 12.30 1.81 0.05
CA ILE A 16 11.51 0.92 -0.79
C ILE A 16 10.49 0.20 0.08
N ILE A 17 9.21 0.35 -0.25
CA ILE A 17 8.13 -0.41 0.34
C ILE A 17 7.65 -1.41 -0.71
N THR A 18 7.72 -2.70 -0.38
CA THR A 18 7.29 -3.76 -1.28
C THR A 18 6.00 -4.38 -0.78
N LEU A 19 4.99 -4.40 -1.64
CA LEU A 19 3.71 -5.04 -1.36
C LEU A 19 3.77 -6.47 -1.88
N ASP A 20 3.61 -7.43 -0.99
CA ASP A 20 3.60 -8.86 -1.39
C ASP A 20 2.78 -9.66 -0.38
N ASP A 21 1.52 -9.94 -0.73
CA ASP A 21 0.66 -10.84 0.02
C ASP A 21 0.62 -12.26 -0.57
N GLY A 22 1.45 -12.51 -1.58
CA GLY A 22 1.50 -13.78 -2.31
C GLY A 22 0.34 -13.97 -3.30
N LYS A 23 -0.53 -13.00 -3.42
CA LYS A 23 -1.74 -13.06 -4.26
C LYS A 23 -1.91 -11.77 -5.05
N ALA A 24 -3.04 -11.11 -4.90
CA ALA A 24 -3.39 -9.91 -5.66
C ALA A 24 -3.01 -8.59 -4.99
N ASN A 25 -2.27 -8.62 -3.90
CA ASN A 25 -1.87 -7.43 -3.12
C ASN A 25 -3.08 -6.56 -2.78
N VAL A 26 -4.10 -7.17 -2.19
CA VAL A 26 -5.31 -6.44 -1.84
C VAL A 26 -5.09 -5.57 -0.60
N PHE A 27 -5.72 -4.40 -0.61
CA PHE A 27 -5.69 -3.49 0.53
C PHE A 27 -6.74 -3.89 1.56
N SER A 28 -6.45 -4.97 2.28
CA SER A 28 -7.14 -5.35 3.50
C SER A 28 -6.73 -4.39 4.64
N PRO A 29 -7.46 -4.36 5.75
CA PRO A 29 -7.03 -3.60 6.93
C PRO A 29 -5.60 -3.95 7.36
N THR A 30 -5.21 -5.22 7.29
CA THR A 30 -3.86 -5.67 7.64
C THR A 30 -2.81 -5.10 6.70
N MET A 31 -3.03 -5.17 5.37
CA MET A 31 -2.12 -4.59 4.38
C MET A 31 -1.98 -3.09 4.60
N ILE A 32 -3.09 -2.38 4.78
CA ILE A 32 -3.08 -0.93 5.00
C ILE A 32 -2.24 -0.58 6.23
N ASN A 33 -2.41 -1.31 7.32
CA ASN A 33 -1.62 -1.07 8.54
C ASN A 33 -0.13 -1.36 8.33
N HIS A 34 0.21 -2.43 7.61
CA HIS A 34 1.60 -2.76 7.31
C HIS A 34 2.26 -1.68 6.45
N VAL A 35 1.53 -1.11 5.48
CA VAL A 35 2.04 -0.01 4.66
C VAL A 35 2.26 1.24 5.51
N HIS A 36 1.33 1.57 6.42
CA HIS A 36 1.52 2.69 7.34
C HIS A 36 2.77 2.49 8.22
N ASP A 37 2.97 1.28 8.73
CA ASP A 37 4.15 0.97 9.54
C ASP A 37 5.45 1.17 8.73
N CYS A 38 5.43 0.78 7.45
CA CYS A 38 6.57 1.01 6.56
C CYS A 38 6.79 2.50 6.30
N LEU A 39 5.72 3.26 6.07
CA LEU A 39 5.81 4.71 5.85
C LEU A 39 6.40 5.43 7.06
N ASP A 40 6.12 4.94 8.26
CA ASP A 40 6.69 5.50 9.49
C ASP A 40 8.21 5.38 9.54
N LYS A 41 8.80 4.46 8.79
CA LYS A 41 10.24 4.24 8.74
C LYS A 41 10.94 5.08 7.66
N VAL A 42 10.19 5.69 6.75
CA VAL A 42 10.77 6.47 5.65
C VAL A 42 11.27 7.82 6.18
N PRO A 43 12.54 8.19 5.94
CA PRO A 43 13.04 9.52 6.30
C PRO A 43 12.24 10.61 5.61
N THR A 44 11.88 11.66 6.37
CA THR A 44 11.08 12.77 5.85
C THR A 44 11.93 13.99 5.50
N GLU A 45 13.23 13.96 5.77
CA GLU A 45 14.14 15.09 5.59
C GLU A 45 14.95 15.00 4.32
N LYS A 46 15.12 13.79 3.75
CA LYS A 46 15.91 13.59 2.54
C LYS A 46 15.51 12.28 1.85
N GLY A 47 15.95 12.13 0.61
CA GLY A 47 15.74 10.91 -0.15
C GLY A 47 14.40 10.86 -0.85
N ALA A 48 14.03 9.67 -1.29
CA ALA A 48 12.80 9.40 -2.02
C ALA A 48 12.24 8.04 -1.61
N LEU A 49 10.97 7.83 -1.93
CA LEU A 49 10.26 6.59 -1.62
C LEU A 49 9.84 5.91 -2.93
N ILE A 50 10.09 4.60 -3.00
CA ILE A 50 9.54 3.75 -4.06
C ILE A 50 8.54 2.78 -3.42
N ILE A 51 7.35 2.69 -4.01
CA ILE A 51 6.36 1.68 -3.64
C ILE A 51 6.27 0.70 -4.80
N ALA A 52 6.60 -0.54 -4.55
CA ALA A 52 6.60 -1.61 -5.55
C ALA A 52 5.64 -2.73 -5.15
N GLY A 53 5.10 -3.42 -6.14
CA GLY A 53 4.33 -4.63 -5.91
C GLY A 53 5.18 -5.87 -6.11
N ARG A 54 4.53 -7.03 -6.19
CA ARG A 54 5.16 -8.28 -6.58
C ARG A 54 5.16 -8.41 -8.10
N GLU A 55 5.95 -9.34 -8.63
CA GLU A 55 5.99 -9.59 -10.06
C GLU A 55 4.59 -9.93 -10.60
N GLY A 56 4.16 -9.21 -11.64
CA GLY A 56 2.87 -9.42 -12.28
C GLY A 56 1.67 -8.79 -11.59
N MET A 57 1.85 -8.20 -10.40
CA MET A 57 0.74 -7.61 -9.64
C MET A 57 1.20 -6.44 -8.78
N PHE A 58 0.71 -5.25 -9.09
CA PHE A 58 0.92 -4.11 -8.20
C PHE A 58 -0.09 -4.14 -7.05
N SER A 59 -1.38 -4.03 -7.36
CA SER A 59 -2.46 -4.19 -6.38
C SER A 59 -3.80 -4.40 -7.08
N GLY A 60 -4.62 -5.31 -6.54
CA GLY A 60 -5.99 -5.55 -6.97
C GLY A 60 -7.03 -4.65 -6.32
N GLY A 61 -6.61 -3.72 -5.47
CA GLY A 61 -7.53 -2.81 -4.77
C GLY A 61 -8.00 -3.35 -3.42
N PHE A 62 -9.19 -2.96 -2.99
CA PHE A 62 -9.74 -3.40 -1.72
C PHE A 62 -9.99 -4.91 -1.69
N ASP A 63 -9.96 -5.49 -0.49
CA ASP A 63 -10.23 -6.91 -0.28
C ASP A 63 -11.70 -7.22 -0.57
N LEU A 64 -11.95 -7.92 -1.67
CA LEU A 64 -13.30 -8.29 -2.10
C LEU A 64 -13.98 -9.26 -1.12
N LYS A 65 -13.22 -10.05 -0.38
CA LYS A 65 -13.79 -10.94 0.64
C LYS A 65 -14.47 -10.14 1.73
N ILE A 66 -13.87 -9.03 2.13
CA ILE A 66 -14.45 -8.14 3.13
C ILE A 66 -15.69 -7.45 2.57
N ILE A 67 -15.61 -6.95 1.34
CA ILE A 67 -16.76 -6.30 0.69
C ILE A 67 -17.93 -7.28 0.56
N SER A 68 -17.64 -8.52 0.21
CA SER A 68 -18.66 -9.57 0.04
C SER A 68 -19.22 -10.08 1.36
N SER A 69 -18.56 -9.81 2.47
CA SER A 69 -18.99 -10.31 3.79
C SER A 69 -20.30 -9.71 4.28
N GLY A 70 -20.68 -8.53 3.76
CA GLY A 70 -21.85 -7.81 4.23
C GLY A 70 -21.68 -7.12 5.57
N ASP A 71 -20.50 -7.18 6.19
CA ASP A 71 -20.19 -6.47 7.43
C ASP A 71 -19.93 -5.00 7.10
N MET A 72 -20.99 -4.20 7.15
CA MET A 72 -20.94 -2.80 6.77
C MET A 72 -19.95 -1.98 7.58
N LYS A 73 -19.79 -2.30 8.86
CA LYS A 73 -18.85 -1.59 9.73
C LYS A 73 -17.41 -1.86 9.28
N LEU A 74 -17.09 -3.12 9.02
CA LEU A 74 -15.75 -3.50 8.56
C LEU A 74 -15.44 -2.93 7.18
N ILE A 75 -16.41 -2.96 6.26
CA ILE A 75 -16.28 -2.38 4.92
C ILE A 75 -16.01 -0.87 5.03
N GLN A 76 -16.74 -0.17 5.87
CA GLN A 76 -16.58 1.26 6.06
C GLN A 76 -15.20 1.59 6.65
N GLU A 77 -14.77 0.86 7.66
CA GLU A 77 -13.45 1.05 8.27
C GLU A 77 -12.33 0.82 7.26
N MET A 78 -12.41 -0.24 6.46
CA MET A 78 -11.43 -0.53 5.41
C MET A 78 -11.40 0.60 4.36
N THR A 79 -12.55 1.04 3.90
CA THR A 79 -12.67 2.09 2.88
C THR A 79 -12.07 3.40 3.37
N ILE A 80 -12.43 3.82 4.58
CA ILE A 80 -11.91 5.06 5.17
C ILE A 80 -10.40 4.97 5.35
N SER A 81 -9.90 3.87 5.91
CA SER A 81 -8.46 3.72 6.14
C SER A 81 -7.68 3.65 4.83
N GLY A 82 -8.26 3.05 3.79
CA GLY A 82 -7.65 3.01 2.47
C GLY A 82 -7.49 4.39 1.86
N PHE A 83 -8.53 5.21 1.91
CA PHE A 83 -8.43 6.58 1.40
C PHE A 83 -7.52 7.46 2.26
N ARG A 84 -7.45 7.23 3.56
CA ARG A 84 -6.46 7.91 4.41
C ARG A 84 -5.03 7.54 4.02
N LEU A 85 -4.80 6.28 3.66
CA LEU A 85 -3.51 5.86 3.16
C LEU A 85 -3.15 6.59 1.86
N LEU A 86 -4.08 6.68 0.92
CA LEU A 86 -3.86 7.41 -0.34
C LEU A 86 -3.55 8.89 -0.07
N SER A 87 -4.28 9.51 0.83
CA SER A 87 -4.02 10.90 1.23
C SER A 87 -2.62 11.07 1.80
N ARG A 88 -2.19 10.14 2.66
CA ARG A 88 -0.85 10.18 3.23
C ARG A 88 0.22 10.06 2.16
N ILE A 89 0.03 9.19 1.17
CA ILE A 89 0.98 9.02 0.07
C ILE A 89 1.00 10.26 -0.81
N LEU A 90 -0.18 10.80 -1.16
CA LEU A 90 -0.29 12.00 -1.99
C LEU A 90 0.42 13.21 -1.35
N THR A 91 0.33 13.34 -0.04
CA THR A 91 0.90 14.46 0.71
C THR A 91 2.24 14.12 1.37
N PHE A 92 2.83 12.99 1.01
CA PHE A 92 4.09 12.56 1.62
C PHE A 92 5.18 13.61 1.36
N PRO A 93 6.00 13.96 2.38
CA PRO A 93 6.94 15.09 2.26
C PRO A 93 8.17 14.81 1.39
N ARG A 94 8.29 13.60 0.85
CA ARG A 94 9.37 13.26 -0.10
C ARG A 94 8.77 12.78 -1.41
N PRO A 95 9.55 12.83 -2.51
CA PRO A 95 9.08 12.26 -3.78
C PRO A 95 8.72 10.79 -3.63
N VAL A 96 7.58 10.40 -4.19
CA VAL A 96 7.10 9.02 -4.18
C VAL A 96 6.97 8.53 -5.61
N LEU A 97 7.63 7.41 -5.91
CA LEU A 97 7.53 6.74 -7.20
C LEU A 97 6.83 5.40 -6.98
N ALA A 98 5.77 5.16 -7.74
CA ALA A 98 5.13 3.84 -7.76
C ALA A 98 5.77 3.01 -8.87
N ALA A 99 6.44 1.93 -8.50
CA ALA A 99 6.96 0.97 -9.46
C ALA A 99 5.85 -0.02 -9.80
N CYS A 100 5.18 0.20 -10.92
CA CYS A 100 4.05 -0.61 -11.35
C CYS A 100 4.57 -1.94 -11.90
N THR A 101 4.63 -2.94 -11.03
CA THR A 101 5.20 -4.26 -11.34
C THR A 101 4.21 -5.18 -12.03
N GLY A 102 3.01 -4.71 -12.32
CA GLY A 102 1.96 -5.49 -12.97
C GLY A 102 0.61 -4.79 -12.84
N HIS A 103 -0.46 -5.58 -12.70
CA HIS A 103 -1.82 -5.05 -12.67
C HIS A 103 -2.07 -4.12 -11.48
N GLY A 104 -2.61 -2.93 -11.76
CA GLY A 104 -3.13 -2.00 -10.77
C GLY A 104 -4.61 -1.78 -11.04
N ILE A 105 -5.48 -2.23 -10.13
CA ILE A 105 -6.92 -2.28 -10.33
C ILE A 105 -7.61 -1.54 -9.17
N ALA A 106 -8.66 -0.77 -9.48
CA ALA A 106 -9.46 -0.04 -8.49
C ALA A 106 -8.58 0.82 -7.58
N LEU A 107 -8.56 0.58 -6.27
CA LEU A 107 -7.73 1.35 -5.35
C LEU A 107 -6.24 1.27 -5.71
N GLY A 108 -5.78 0.14 -6.27
CA GLY A 108 -4.42 0.00 -6.77
C GLY A 108 -4.11 1.01 -7.86
N THR A 109 -5.06 1.26 -8.77
CA THR A 109 -4.93 2.30 -9.78
C THR A 109 -4.84 3.70 -9.14
N PHE A 110 -5.70 3.96 -8.15
CA PHE A 110 -5.68 5.25 -7.45
C PHE A 110 -4.34 5.50 -6.77
N LEU A 111 -3.75 4.46 -6.19
CA LEU A 111 -2.43 4.58 -5.57
C LEU A 111 -1.36 4.95 -6.61
N LEU A 112 -1.43 4.37 -7.80
CA LEU A 112 -0.51 4.72 -8.88
C LEU A 112 -0.64 6.18 -9.32
N CYS A 113 -1.81 6.78 -9.12
CA CYS A 113 -2.09 8.18 -9.47
C CYS A 113 -1.71 9.16 -8.35
N CYS A 114 -1.34 8.66 -7.19
CA CYS A 114 -0.90 9.52 -6.09
C CYS A 114 0.57 9.87 -6.23
#